data_60b2bdbf9d0e3f551df4b256a0bff3e2
#
_entry.id   60b2bdbf9d0e3f551df4b256a0bff3e2
#
_cell.length_a   1.000
_cell.length_b   1.000
_cell.length_c   1.000
_cell.angle_alpha   90.00
_cell.angle_beta   90.00
_cell.angle_gamma   90.00
#
_symmetry.space_group_name_H-M   'P 1'
#
loop_
_entity.id
_entity.type
_entity.pdbx_description
1 polymer ?
#
loop_
_entity_poly.entity_id
_entity_poly.type
_entity_poly.pdbx_seq_one_letter_code
_entity_poly.pdbx_strand_id
1 'polypeptide(L)'
;MLMIDHYVPTWDKDAGSKLDYQYMQLFLRQGWRVKFLGDNFAHEEPYTSALEQLGIEVLYGAKLQADIWGWIERNSAFIRIAYLSRPHIAARYIDYIRDHTDMKIIYHGSDLHSLRLMREYAIDHNEKTREEAEYWHGVEYAVMRKADMSYFPSEVEAEIVHKEDPTIHVKAITSFVYDAPAVLDEDYAKKQDLLFVGGFAHPPDKDGLLWFVKDILPQIEAEIPGVVLHVIGSHADDEVLALNARPDVDVLGFVSI
;
A
#
# COMPACT_ATOMS: atom_id res chain seq x y z
N MET A 1 9.24 8.01 16.57
CA MET A 1 9.68 7.37 15.32
C MET A 1 9.53 8.33 14.15
N LEU A 2 10.27 8.14 13.08
CA LEU A 2 10.12 8.84 11.81
C LEU A 2 9.56 7.85 10.78
N MET A 3 8.37 8.13 10.25
CA MET A 3 7.79 7.40 9.12
C MET A 3 8.00 8.20 7.85
N ILE A 4 8.43 7.54 6.78
CA ILE A 4 8.65 8.15 5.47
C ILE A 4 7.92 7.33 4.40
N ASP A 5 7.04 7.98 3.67
CA ASP A 5 6.40 7.45 2.46
C ASP A 5 6.39 8.51 1.34
N HIS A 6 5.82 8.23 0.20
CA HIS A 6 5.91 9.10 -0.97
C HIS A 6 5.07 10.39 -0.86
N TYR A 7 3.92 10.37 -0.17
CA TYR A 7 3.07 11.54 0.09
C TYR A 7 2.30 11.43 1.40
N VAL A 8 1.67 12.51 1.83
CA VAL A 8 0.74 12.50 2.98
C VAL A 8 -0.43 11.56 2.68
N PRO A 9 -0.71 10.55 3.53
CA PRO A 9 -1.70 9.53 3.22
C PRO A 9 -3.11 10.09 3.08
N THR A 10 -3.72 9.81 1.92
CA THR A 10 -5.11 10.14 1.59
C THR A 10 -5.99 8.92 1.88
N TRP A 11 -6.19 8.60 3.17
CA TRP A 11 -6.71 7.32 3.68
C TRP A 11 -8.11 6.92 3.23
N ASP A 12 -8.85 7.81 2.61
CA ASP A 12 -10.17 7.57 2.02
C ASP A 12 -10.13 7.35 0.50
N LYS A 13 -8.92 7.43 -0.11
CA LYS A 13 -8.77 7.33 -1.56
C LYS A 13 -8.07 6.05 -2.03
N ASP A 14 -7.12 5.55 -1.24
CA ASP A 14 -6.37 4.35 -1.59
C ASP A 14 -6.00 3.48 -0.38
N ALA A 15 -5.80 2.19 -0.64
CA ALA A 15 -5.53 1.18 0.38
C ALA A 15 -4.18 1.39 1.08
N GLY A 16 -3.14 1.82 0.38
CA GLY A 16 -1.81 2.08 0.96
C GLY A 16 -1.84 3.23 1.94
N SER A 17 -2.47 4.35 1.56
CA SER A 17 -2.72 5.48 2.45
C SER A 17 -3.55 5.11 3.68
N LYS A 18 -4.57 4.25 3.51
CA LYS A 18 -5.37 3.72 4.61
C LYS A 18 -4.52 2.94 5.59
N LEU A 19 -3.64 2.10 5.08
CA LEU A 19 -2.70 1.30 5.86
C LEU A 19 -1.78 2.17 6.69
N ASP A 20 -1.08 3.13 6.08
CA ASP A 20 -0.16 4.03 6.78
C ASP A 20 -0.87 4.83 7.87
N TYR A 21 -2.08 5.34 7.59
CA TYR A 21 -2.89 6.04 8.57
C TYR A 21 -3.24 5.16 9.77
N GLN A 22 -3.66 3.92 9.54
CA GLN A 22 -3.97 2.98 10.62
C GLN A 22 -2.74 2.58 11.44
N TYR A 23 -1.58 2.41 10.81
CA TYR A 23 -0.33 2.13 11.52
C TYR A 23 0.13 3.34 12.36
N MET A 24 0.01 4.56 11.85
CA MET A 24 0.28 5.76 12.65
C MET A 24 -0.60 5.83 13.89
N GLN A 25 -1.91 5.57 13.74
CA GLN A 25 -2.82 5.49 14.89
C GLN A 25 -2.45 4.37 15.87
N LEU A 26 -2.06 3.19 15.35
CA LEU A 26 -1.58 2.09 16.19
C LEU A 26 -0.34 2.51 16.99
N PHE A 27 0.62 3.15 16.37
CA PHE A 27 1.83 3.62 17.06
C PHE A 27 1.51 4.67 18.12
N LEU A 28 0.61 5.61 17.84
CA LEU A 28 0.15 6.57 18.85
C LEU A 28 -0.50 5.89 20.05
N ARG A 29 -1.38 4.89 19.82
CA ARG A 29 -2.00 4.09 20.90
C ARG A 29 -0.99 3.32 21.74
N GLN A 30 0.13 2.89 21.15
CA GLN A 30 1.25 2.26 21.84
C GLN A 30 2.18 3.25 22.56
N GLY A 31 1.82 4.54 22.57
CA GLY A 31 2.59 5.59 23.26
C GLY A 31 3.79 6.13 22.46
N TRP A 32 3.89 5.82 21.17
CA TRP A 32 4.93 6.37 20.31
C TRP A 32 4.60 7.80 19.88
N ARG A 33 5.63 8.65 19.82
CA ARG A 33 5.55 9.92 19.12
C ARG A 33 5.93 9.69 17.65
N VAL A 34 5.05 10.05 16.75
CA VAL A 34 5.21 9.85 15.30
C VAL A 34 5.50 11.19 14.63
N LYS A 35 6.56 11.20 13.83
CA LYS A 35 6.82 12.23 12.82
C LYS A 35 6.61 11.57 11.46
N PHE A 36 5.89 12.23 10.57
CA PHE A 36 5.61 11.73 9.24
C PHE A 36 6.21 12.65 8.18
N LEU A 37 6.91 12.08 7.22
CA LEU A 37 7.46 12.76 6.06
C LEU A 37 6.89 12.16 4.77
N GLY A 38 6.13 12.95 4.01
CA GLY A 38 5.89 12.65 2.60
C GLY A 38 7.08 13.11 1.77
N ASP A 39 7.67 12.21 0.95
CA ASP A 39 8.86 12.50 0.14
C ASP A 39 8.63 13.60 -0.94
N ASN A 40 7.39 13.89 -1.25
CA ASN A 40 6.99 15.04 -2.07
C ASN A 40 7.03 16.38 -1.33
N PHE A 41 7.21 16.37 -0.02
CA PHE A 41 7.22 17.54 0.88
C PHE A 41 5.98 18.45 0.74
N ALA A 42 4.88 17.91 0.24
CA ALA A 42 3.64 18.66 0.07
C ALA A 42 2.87 18.75 1.39
N HIS A 43 2.13 19.86 1.52
CA HIS A 43 1.06 20.02 2.50
C HIS A 43 -0.26 19.70 1.81
N GLU A 44 -0.95 18.65 2.28
CA GLU A 44 -2.13 18.10 1.61
C GLU A 44 -3.35 18.20 2.51
N GLU A 45 -4.25 19.15 2.22
CA GLU A 45 -5.50 19.28 2.96
C GLU A 45 -6.59 18.32 2.45
N PRO A 46 -7.45 17.82 3.33
CA PRO A 46 -7.50 18.02 4.80
C PRO A 46 -6.59 17.08 5.60
N TYR A 47 -5.79 16.24 4.94
CA TYR A 47 -5.09 15.11 5.54
C TYR A 47 -3.95 15.55 6.45
N THR A 48 -3.15 16.52 6.05
CA THR A 48 -2.07 17.06 6.90
C THR A 48 -2.62 17.60 8.22
N SER A 49 -3.62 18.46 8.15
CA SER A 49 -4.24 19.03 9.36
C SER A 49 -4.87 17.95 10.26
N ALA A 50 -5.48 16.92 9.68
CA ALA A 50 -6.04 15.82 10.46
C ALA A 50 -4.98 14.99 11.17
N LEU A 51 -3.84 14.72 10.53
CA LEU A 51 -2.71 14.03 11.17
C LEU A 51 -2.12 14.86 12.31
N GLU A 52 -1.97 16.18 12.12
CA GLU A 52 -1.48 17.09 13.15
C GLU A 52 -2.42 17.15 14.35
N GLN A 53 -3.74 17.11 14.14
CA GLN A 53 -4.74 17.03 15.21
C GLN A 53 -4.66 15.73 16.02
N LEU A 54 -4.18 14.64 15.42
CA LEU A 54 -3.89 13.39 16.14
C LEU A 54 -2.58 13.45 16.96
N GLY A 55 -1.80 14.54 16.84
CA GLY A 55 -0.51 14.71 17.50
C GLY A 55 0.68 14.15 16.70
N ILE A 56 0.52 13.90 15.41
CA ILE A 56 1.59 13.54 14.50
C ILE A 56 2.25 14.84 14.00
N GLU A 57 3.58 14.91 14.08
CA GLU A 57 4.32 16.01 13.48
C GLU A 57 4.53 15.69 11.99
N VAL A 58 3.80 16.41 11.13
CA VAL A 58 3.94 16.27 9.67
C VAL A 58 5.04 17.18 9.15
N LEU A 59 5.98 16.61 8.42
CA LEU A 59 7.18 17.29 7.91
C LEU A 59 6.97 17.65 6.44
N TYR A 60 6.88 18.96 6.13
CA TYR A 60 6.61 19.45 4.77
C TYR A 60 7.26 20.81 4.47
N GLY A 61 7.21 21.20 3.21
CA GLY A 61 7.60 22.52 2.74
C GLY A 61 9.01 22.62 2.17
N ALA A 62 9.21 23.57 1.27
CA ALA A 62 10.45 23.73 0.50
C ALA A 62 11.71 23.94 1.35
N LYS A 63 11.59 24.58 2.52
CA LYS A 63 12.73 24.81 3.43
C LYS A 63 13.21 23.48 4.01
N LEU A 64 12.28 22.60 4.38
CA LEU A 64 12.63 21.27 4.89
C LEU A 64 13.19 20.39 3.75
N GLN A 65 12.58 20.42 2.59
CA GLN A 65 13.07 19.70 1.42
C GLN A 65 14.53 20.03 1.09
N ALA A 66 14.91 21.31 1.20
CA ALA A 66 16.26 21.75 0.95
C ALA A 66 17.28 21.27 2.00
N ASP A 67 16.84 20.92 3.21
CA ASP A 67 17.72 20.55 4.35
C ASP A 67 17.27 19.27 5.07
N ILE A 68 16.62 18.35 4.39
CA ILE A 68 16.09 17.13 5.01
C ILE A 68 17.20 16.29 5.64
N TRP A 69 18.33 16.18 5.01
CA TRP A 69 19.47 15.42 5.53
C TRP A 69 20.00 16.02 6.83
N GLY A 70 20.25 17.33 6.84
CA GLY A 70 20.65 18.02 8.09
C GLY A 70 19.56 17.98 9.17
N TRP A 71 18.27 17.98 8.78
CA TRP A 71 17.18 17.80 9.73
C TRP A 71 17.21 16.42 10.37
N ILE A 72 17.41 15.36 9.58
CA ILE A 72 17.53 13.97 10.07
C ILE A 72 18.68 13.87 11.09
N GLU A 73 19.87 14.36 10.77
CA GLU A 73 21.02 14.34 11.67
C GLU A 73 20.73 15.05 13.00
N ARG A 74 20.24 16.30 12.94
CA ARG A 74 19.96 17.11 14.15
C ARG A 74 18.88 16.49 15.05
N ASN A 75 17.98 15.70 14.50
CA ASN A 75 16.89 15.07 15.24
C ASN A 75 17.16 13.60 15.58
N SER A 76 18.23 13.00 15.09
CA SER A 76 18.54 11.57 15.24
C SER A 76 18.59 11.12 16.70
N ALA A 77 19.14 11.94 17.60
CA ALA A 77 19.21 11.61 19.02
C ALA A 77 17.83 11.42 19.69
N PHE A 78 16.76 11.93 19.09
CA PHE A 78 15.39 11.85 19.61
C PHE A 78 14.53 10.82 18.86
N ILE A 79 15.05 10.21 17.78
CA ILE A 79 14.35 9.28 16.92
C ILE A 79 15.02 7.91 17.00
N ARG A 80 14.30 6.93 17.53
CA ARG A 80 14.84 5.56 17.68
C ARG A 80 14.62 4.69 16.46
N ILE A 81 13.56 4.94 15.70
CA ILE A 81 13.13 4.11 14.57
C ILE A 81 12.85 5.00 13.36
N ALA A 82 13.44 4.63 12.23
CA ALA A 82 13.03 5.05 10.90
C ALA A 82 12.17 3.94 10.28
N TYR A 83 10.93 4.26 9.92
CA TYR A 83 9.99 3.37 9.26
C TYR A 83 9.85 3.83 7.81
N LEU A 84 10.38 3.06 6.88
CA LEU A 84 10.49 3.40 5.47
C LEU A 84 9.51 2.55 4.66
N SER A 85 8.52 3.19 4.06
CA SER A 85 7.53 2.53 3.21
C SER A 85 8.01 2.57 1.75
N ARG A 86 7.71 1.49 1.01
CA ARG A 86 7.99 1.33 -0.42
C ARG A 86 9.47 1.30 -0.82
N PRO A 87 9.85 0.51 -1.83
CA PRO A 87 11.27 0.29 -2.14
C PRO A 87 11.99 1.54 -2.66
N HIS A 88 11.34 2.39 -3.47
CA HIS A 88 11.95 3.60 -4.01
C HIS A 88 12.21 4.66 -2.93
N ILE A 89 11.31 4.78 -1.94
CA ILE A 89 11.50 5.67 -0.80
C ILE A 89 12.58 5.12 0.11
N ALA A 90 12.50 3.84 0.47
CA ALA A 90 13.51 3.21 1.31
C ALA A 90 14.91 3.32 0.70
N ALA A 91 15.07 3.04 -0.59
CA ALA A 91 16.35 3.15 -1.30
C ALA A 91 16.94 4.57 -1.24
N ARG A 92 16.09 5.61 -1.23
CA ARG A 92 16.54 7.00 -1.14
C ARG A 92 17.12 7.37 0.21
N TYR A 93 16.52 6.86 1.29
CA TYR A 93 16.84 7.30 2.66
C TYR A 93 17.74 6.35 3.43
N ILE A 94 17.74 5.05 3.11
CA ILE A 94 18.32 4.02 3.96
C ILE A 94 19.82 4.18 4.17
N ASP A 95 20.58 4.49 3.12
CA ASP A 95 22.04 4.62 3.23
C ASP A 95 22.41 5.81 4.11
N TYR A 96 21.75 6.96 3.89
CA TYR A 96 22.02 8.13 4.69
C TYR A 96 21.70 7.91 6.17
N ILE A 97 20.55 7.29 6.47
CA ILE A 97 20.17 7.00 7.85
C ILE A 97 21.16 6.03 8.51
N ARG A 98 21.61 5.00 7.78
CA ARG A 98 22.62 4.04 8.27
C ARG A 98 23.95 4.69 8.58
N ASP A 99 24.40 5.56 7.71
CA ASP A 99 25.75 6.14 7.80
C ASP A 99 25.85 7.27 8.84
N HIS A 100 24.74 7.96 9.13
CA HIS A 100 24.74 9.20 9.92
C HIS A 100 23.90 9.11 11.20
N THR A 101 23.26 7.98 11.50
CA THR A 101 22.39 7.85 12.68
C THR A 101 22.45 6.47 13.32
N ASP A 102 22.03 6.38 14.59
CA ASP A 102 21.85 5.12 15.31
C ASP A 102 20.41 4.58 15.25
N MET A 103 19.57 5.11 14.36
CA MET A 103 18.18 4.68 14.23
C MET A 103 18.10 3.22 13.79
N LYS A 104 17.18 2.47 14.39
CA LYS A 104 16.76 1.19 13.83
C LYS A 104 15.89 1.41 12.62
N ILE A 105 16.12 0.66 11.54
CA ILE A 105 15.42 0.81 10.29
C ILE A 105 14.45 -0.33 10.10
N ILE A 106 13.17 0.01 9.97
CA ILE A 106 12.11 -0.90 9.54
C ILE A 106 11.81 -0.55 8.08
N TYR A 107 11.87 -1.53 7.21
CA TYR A 107 11.36 -1.44 5.84
C TYR A 107 9.98 -2.08 5.76
N HIS A 108 9.01 -1.38 5.18
CA HIS A 108 7.68 -1.88 4.90
C HIS A 108 7.45 -1.93 3.39
N GLY A 109 7.51 -3.13 2.83
CA GLY A 109 7.14 -3.41 1.44
C GLY A 109 5.62 -3.55 1.35
N SER A 110 4.98 -2.75 0.51
CA SER A 110 3.53 -2.88 0.25
C SER A 110 3.22 -4.18 -0.50
N ASP A 111 4.12 -4.56 -1.39
CA ASP A 111 4.22 -5.83 -2.11
C ASP A 111 5.68 -6.04 -2.52
N LEU A 112 6.02 -7.23 -2.96
CA LEU A 112 7.30 -7.51 -3.58
C LEU A 112 7.18 -7.17 -5.08
N HIS A 113 7.58 -5.95 -5.46
CA HIS A 113 7.42 -5.42 -6.82
C HIS A 113 8.06 -6.32 -7.88
N SER A 114 9.25 -6.82 -7.61
CA SER A 114 9.95 -7.75 -8.49
C SER A 114 9.15 -9.03 -8.73
N LEU A 115 8.53 -9.59 -7.70
CA LEU A 115 7.71 -10.80 -7.81
C LEU A 115 6.44 -10.53 -8.65
N ARG A 116 5.77 -9.40 -8.42
CA ARG A 116 4.59 -9.01 -9.19
C ARG A 116 4.92 -8.85 -10.67
N LEU A 117 6.00 -8.14 -10.99
CA LEU A 117 6.46 -7.95 -12.38
C LEU A 117 6.90 -9.26 -13.03
N MET A 118 7.55 -10.17 -12.30
CA MET A 118 7.89 -11.50 -12.85
C MET A 118 6.66 -12.35 -13.15
N ARG A 119 5.59 -12.23 -12.35
CA ARG A 119 4.30 -12.88 -12.63
C ARG A 119 3.62 -12.27 -13.85
N GLU A 120 3.69 -10.97 -14.02
CA GLU A 120 3.20 -10.26 -15.21
C GLU A 120 3.97 -10.71 -16.45
N TYR A 121 5.30 -10.73 -16.39
CA TYR A 121 6.15 -11.26 -17.47
C TYR A 121 5.81 -12.70 -17.87
N ALA A 122 5.46 -13.55 -16.90
CA ALA A 122 5.05 -14.93 -17.20
C ALA A 122 3.76 -15.02 -18.04
N ILE A 123 2.97 -13.96 -18.10
CA ILE A 123 1.73 -13.87 -18.87
C ILE A 123 1.97 -13.18 -20.22
N ASP A 124 2.62 -12.00 -20.20
CA ASP A 124 2.75 -11.13 -21.36
C ASP A 124 4.03 -11.36 -22.20
N HIS A 125 5.04 -12.02 -21.60
CA HIS A 125 6.37 -12.25 -22.19
C HIS A 125 7.07 -10.97 -22.67
N ASN A 126 6.78 -9.83 -22.04
CA ASN A 126 7.37 -8.55 -22.40
C ASN A 126 8.75 -8.38 -21.73
N GLU A 127 9.79 -8.32 -22.54
CA GLU A 127 11.18 -8.20 -22.05
C GLU A 127 11.41 -6.95 -21.19
N LYS A 128 10.68 -5.86 -21.42
CA LYS A 128 10.77 -4.66 -20.58
C LYS A 128 10.24 -4.93 -19.17
N THR A 129 9.16 -5.70 -19.05
CA THR A 129 8.61 -6.13 -17.76
C THR A 129 9.63 -6.97 -17.00
N ARG A 130 10.34 -7.87 -17.70
CA ARG A 130 11.42 -8.67 -17.11
C ARG A 130 12.59 -7.81 -16.62
N GLU A 131 13.07 -6.88 -17.47
CA GLU A 131 14.16 -5.96 -17.10
C GLU A 131 13.78 -5.09 -15.89
N GLU A 132 12.54 -4.63 -15.83
CA GLU A 132 12.02 -3.86 -14.70
C GLU A 132 11.93 -4.73 -13.42
N ALA A 133 11.50 -5.98 -13.53
CA ALA A 133 11.48 -6.93 -12.44
C ALA A 133 12.89 -7.18 -11.86
N GLU A 134 13.88 -7.37 -12.73
CA GLU A 134 15.29 -7.56 -12.32
C GLU A 134 15.85 -6.30 -11.63
N TYR A 135 15.52 -5.10 -12.14
CA TYR A 135 15.89 -3.84 -11.49
C TYR A 135 15.30 -3.74 -10.08
N TRP A 136 13.98 -3.95 -9.93
CA TRP A 136 13.34 -3.88 -8.62
C TRP A 136 13.82 -4.95 -7.67
N HIS A 137 14.10 -6.16 -8.14
CA HIS A 137 14.71 -7.21 -7.34
C HIS A 137 16.04 -6.72 -6.72
N GLY A 138 16.91 -6.11 -7.52
CA GLY A 138 18.16 -5.54 -7.03
C GLY A 138 17.95 -4.48 -5.95
N VAL A 139 17.00 -3.55 -6.17
CA VAL A 139 16.68 -2.46 -5.24
C VAL A 139 16.08 -3.00 -3.93
N GLU A 140 15.07 -3.86 -4.02
CA GLU A 140 14.36 -4.43 -2.86
C GLU A 140 15.31 -5.21 -1.95
N TYR A 141 16.11 -6.10 -2.53
CA TYR A 141 17.07 -6.91 -1.75
C TYR A 141 18.20 -6.06 -1.16
N ALA A 142 18.66 -5.02 -1.85
CA ALA A 142 19.62 -4.08 -1.30
C ALA A 142 19.07 -3.31 -0.08
N VAL A 143 17.79 -2.88 -0.14
CA VAL A 143 17.09 -2.24 0.97
C VAL A 143 16.91 -3.21 2.13
N MET A 144 16.39 -4.42 1.88
CA MET A 144 16.11 -5.41 2.92
C MET A 144 17.39 -5.86 3.67
N ARG A 145 18.51 -6.00 2.98
CA ARG A 145 19.80 -6.33 3.62
C ARG A 145 20.32 -5.23 4.56
N LYS A 146 19.90 -3.99 4.33
CA LYS A 146 20.28 -2.82 5.14
C LYS A 146 19.27 -2.55 6.26
N ALA A 147 18.05 -3.01 6.16
CA ALA A 147 17.04 -2.85 7.20
C ALA A 147 17.30 -3.77 8.39
N ASP A 148 16.95 -3.33 9.62
CA ASP A 148 16.99 -4.20 10.80
C ASP A 148 15.83 -5.21 10.79
N MET A 149 14.71 -4.85 10.14
CA MET A 149 13.54 -5.70 9.95
C MET A 149 12.78 -5.25 8.71
N SER A 150 12.32 -6.20 7.92
CA SER A 150 11.44 -5.97 6.77
C SER A 150 10.08 -6.60 7.01
N TYR A 151 9.02 -5.90 6.63
CA TYR A 151 7.64 -6.38 6.74
C TYR A 151 6.95 -6.37 5.39
N PHE A 152 6.18 -7.42 5.14
CA PHE A 152 5.30 -7.57 3.98
C PHE A 152 3.90 -7.98 4.42
N PRO A 153 2.84 -7.67 3.64
CA PRO A 153 1.47 -8.11 3.97
C PRO A 153 1.26 -9.62 3.83
N SER A 154 2.11 -10.29 3.06
CA SER A 154 1.96 -11.69 2.65
C SER A 154 3.03 -12.58 3.26
N GLU A 155 2.62 -13.69 3.90
CA GLU A 155 3.53 -14.74 4.35
C GLU A 155 4.29 -15.36 3.18
N VAL A 156 3.64 -15.50 2.01
CA VAL A 156 4.27 -16.05 0.80
C VAL A 156 5.45 -15.18 0.35
N GLU A 157 5.30 -13.86 0.39
CA GLU A 157 6.39 -12.94 0.03
C GLU A 157 7.53 -13.01 1.05
N ALA A 158 7.21 -13.04 2.34
CA ALA A 158 8.21 -13.19 3.39
C ALA A 158 8.98 -14.52 3.28
N GLU A 159 8.30 -15.62 2.95
CA GLU A 159 8.94 -16.93 2.72
C GLU A 159 9.84 -16.92 1.47
N ILE A 160 9.42 -16.28 0.39
CA ILE A 160 10.24 -16.14 -0.83
C ILE A 160 11.54 -15.42 -0.52
N VAL A 161 11.46 -14.26 0.16
CA VAL A 161 12.62 -13.47 0.55
C VAL A 161 13.55 -14.29 1.46
N HIS A 162 13.00 -14.95 2.49
CA HIS A 162 13.79 -15.75 3.44
C HIS A 162 14.46 -16.95 2.77
N LYS A 163 13.78 -17.58 1.81
CA LYS A 163 14.35 -18.71 1.05
C LYS A 163 15.49 -18.28 0.14
N GLU A 164 15.39 -17.09 -0.45
CA GLU A 164 16.42 -16.58 -1.37
C GLU A 164 17.62 -16.03 -0.61
N ASP A 165 17.37 -15.26 0.46
CA ASP A 165 18.43 -14.71 1.33
C ASP A 165 18.07 -14.87 2.81
N PRO A 166 18.51 -15.97 3.45
CA PRO A 166 18.22 -16.24 4.87
C PRO A 166 18.83 -15.22 5.85
N THR A 167 19.70 -14.32 5.39
CA THR A 167 20.30 -13.28 6.25
C THR A 167 19.36 -12.09 6.44
N ILE A 168 18.32 -11.95 5.59
CA ILE A 168 17.34 -10.90 5.68
C ILE A 168 16.34 -11.20 6.79
N HIS A 169 16.18 -10.27 7.71
CA HIS A 169 15.14 -10.33 8.72
C HIS A 169 13.82 -9.88 8.12
N VAL A 170 12.95 -10.80 7.78
CA VAL A 170 11.65 -10.54 7.16
C VAL A 170 10.53 -11.25 7.90
N LYS A 171 9.37 -10.59 7.98
CA LYS A 171 8.13 -11.17 8.54
C LYS A 171 6.90 -10.65 7.81
N ALA A 172 5.87 -11.46 7.78
CA ALA A 172 4.55 -10.99 7.40
C ALA A 172 3.88 -10.25 8.57
N ILE A 173 3.12 -9.21 8.23
CA ILE A 173 2.27 -8.48 9.17
C ILE A 173 0.89 -8.22 8.57
N THR A 174 -0.10 -8.05 9.43
CA THR A 174 -1.46 -7.71 9.02
C THR A 174 -1.50 -6.38 8.29
N SER A 175 -2.12 -6.35 7.10
CA SER A 175 -2.22 -5.13 6.30
C SER A 175 -3.08 -4.06 6.97
N PHE A 176 -4.22 -4.44 7.58
CA PHE A 176 -5.15 -3.50 8.16
C PHE A 176 -5.39 -3.79 9.63
N VAL A 177 -5.50 -2.72 10.43
CA VAL A 177 -5.75 -2.77 11.88
C VAL A 177 -7.12 -2.16 12.16
N TYR A 178 -8.02 -2.96 12.71
CA TYR A 178 -9.35 -2.52 13.12
C TYR A 178 -9.50 -2.63 14.63
N ASP A 179 -10.13 -1.63 15.26
CA ASP A 179 -10.30 -1.60 16.72
C ASP A 179 -11.34 -2.60 17.22
N ALA A 180 -12.34 -2.87 16.40
CA ALA A 180 -13.39 -3.86 16.68
C ALA A 180 -13.86 -4.49 15.36
N PRO A 181 -14.32 -5.75 15.39
CA PRO A 181 -15.02 -6.31 14.24
C PRO A 181 -16.29 -5.48 13.98
N ALA A 182 -16.59 -5.29 12.69
CA ALA A 182 -17.87 -4.69 12.31
C ALA A 182 -19.01 -5.51 12.93
N VAL A 183 -20.02 -4.82 13.45
CA VAL A 183 -21.26 -5.49 13.84
C VAL A 183 -21.89 -6.02 12.56
N LEU A 184 -21.87 -7.34 12.39
CA LEU A 184 -22.44 -7.97 11.22
C LEU A 184 -23.96 -7.90 11.33
N ASP A 185 -24.61 -7.33 10.33
CA ASP A 185 -26.04 -7.53 10.14
C ASP A 185 -26.26 -9.02 9.85
N GLU A 186 -26.91 -9.72 10.76
CA GLU A 186 -27.08 -11.18 10.69
C GLU A 186 -28.03 -11.65 9.58
N ASP A 187 -28.71 -10.75 8.88
CA ASP A 187 -29.68 -11.09 7.84
C ASP A 187 -29.02 -11.32 6.46
N TYR A 188 -28.08 -12.26 6.44
CA TYR A 188 -27.40 -12.65 5.19
C TYR A 188 -28.35 -13.21 4.12
N ALA A 189 -29.52 -13.73 4.52
CA ALA A 189 -30.49 -14.30 3.57
C ALA A 189 -31.07 -13.27 2.59
N LYS A 190 -30.94 -11.97 2.90
CA LYS A 190 -31.36 -10.86 2.03
C LYS A 190 -30.27 -10.32 1.12
N LYS A 191 -29.02 -10.78 1.32
CA LYS A 191 -27.86 -10.32 0.56
C LYS A 191 -27.61 -11.33 -0.56
N GLN A 192 -27.94 -10.96 -1.80
CA GLN A 192 -27.86 -11.86 -2.96
C GLN A 192 -26.83 -11.40 -3.98
N ASP A 193 -26.43 -10.11 -3.93
CA ASP A 193 -25.56 -9.52 -4.93
C ASP A 193 -24.08 -9.62 -4.56
N LEU A 194 -23.22 -9.38 -5.56
CA LEU A 194 -21.78 -9.39 -5.42
C LEU A 194 -21.25 -7.95 -5.38
N LEU A 195 -20.15 -7.74 -4.66
CA LEU A 195 -19.47 -6.46 -4.59
C LEU A 195 -18.00 -6.63 -5.00
N PHE A 196 -17.58 -5.83 -5.99
CA PHE A 196 -16.17 -5.64 -6.35
C PHE A 196 -15.74 -4.23 -5.94
N VAL A 197 -14.63 -4.12 -5.22
CA VAL A 197 -14.04 -2.83 -4.82
C VAL A 197 -12.61 -2.77 -5.32
N GLY A 198 -12.28 -1.75 -6.15
CA GLY A 198 -10.94 -1.59 -6.70
C GLY A 198 -10.62 -0.16 -7.12
N GLY A 199 -9.35 0.14 -7.28
CA GLY A 199 -8.86 1.41 -7.85
C GLY A 199 -8.38 1.18 -9.28
N PHE A 200 -9.15 1.59 -10.30
CA PHE A 200 -8.88 1.22 -11.69
C PHE A 200 -7.68 1.95 -12.34
N ALA A 201 -7.04 2.87 -11.62
CA ALA A 201 -5.68 3.33 -11.95
C ALA A 201 -4.61 2.25 -11.66
N HIS A 202 -4.95 1.20 -10.89
CA HIS A 202 -4.09 0.06 -10.61
C HIS A 202 -4.40 -1.08 -11.59
N PRO A 203 -3.48 -1.43 -12.52
CA PRO A 203 -3.76 -2.39 -13.59
C PRO A 203 -4.29 -3.75 -13.12
N PRO A 204 -3.78 -4.37 -12.02
CA PRO A 204 -4.31 -5.63 -11.53
C PRO A 204 -5.79 -5.59 -11.13
N ASP A 205 -6.29 -4.47 -10.60
CA ASP A 205 -7.70 -4.35 -10.20
C ASP A 205 -8.60 -4.37 -11.45
N LYS A 206 -8.20 -3.64 -12.50
CA LYS A 206 -8.91 -3.64 -13.77
C LYS A 206 -8.89 -5.02 -14.43
N ASP A 207 -7.71 -5.63 -14.55
CA ASP A 207 -7.54 -6.95 -15.14
C ASP A 207 -8.37 -8.01 -14.39
N GLY A 208 -8.31 -7.98 -13.05
CA GLY A 208 -9.10 -8.86 -12.19
C GLY A 208 -10.61 -8.70 -12.38
N LEU A 209 -11.11 -7.46 -12.51
CA LEU A 209 -12.53 -7.20 -12.79
C LEU A 209 -12.95 -7.75 -14.15
N LEU A 210 -12.19 -7.45 -15.20
CA LEU A 210 -12.50 -7.90 -16.56
C LEU A 210 -12.49 -9.43 -16.66
N TRP A 211 -11.48 -10.07 -16.06
CA TRP A 211 -11.43 -11.53 -15.97
C TRP A 211 -12.64 -12.09 -15.20
N PHE A 212 -12.98 -11.51 -14.04
CA PHE A 212 -14.12 -11.97 -13.24
C PHE A 212 -15.44 -11.90 -14.03
N VAL A 213 -15.70 -10.76 -14.68
CA VAL A 213 -16.92 -10.55 -15.47
C VAL A 213 -17.00 -11.48 -16.69
N LYS A 214 -15.85 -11.77 -17.30
CA LYS A 214 -15.79 -12.63 -18.49
C LYS A 214 -15.90 -14.12 -18.16
N ASP A 215 -15.14 -14.58 -17.17
CA ASP A 215 -14.90 -16.00 -16.98
C ASP A 215 -15.59 -16.58 -15.72
N ILE A 216 -15.88 -15.77 -14.70
CA ILE A 216 -16.43 -16.23 -13.42
C ILE A 216 -17.90 -15.86 -13.27
N LEU A 217 -18.29 -14.61 -13.51
CA LEU A 217 -19.67 -14.16 -13.33
C LEU A 217 -20.71 -15.00 -14.06
N PRO A 218 -20.50 -15.46 -15.33
CA PRO A 218 -21.46 -16.32 -16.02
C PRO A 218 -21.67 -17.67 -15.32
N GLN A 219 -20.65 -18.20 -14.63
CA GLN A 219 -20.78 -19.44 -13.88
C GLN A 219 -21.62 -19.25 -12.62
N ILE A 220 -21.45 -18.10 -11.95
CA ILE A 220 -22.24 -17.75 -10.76
C ILE A 220 -23.70 -17.51 -11.18
N GLU A 221 -23.94 -16.79 -12.27
CA GLU A 221 -25.30 -16.51 -12.76
C GLU A 221 -26.05 -17.78 -13.14
N ALA A 222 -25.34 -18.78 -13.66
CA ALA A 222 -25.96 -20.09 -13.96
C ALA A 222 -26.47 -20.81 -12.71
N GLU A 223 -25.82 -20.65 -11.56
CA GLU A 223 -26.20 -21.25 -10.29
C GLU A 223 -27.16 -20.34 -9.46
N ILE A 224 -27.01 -19.02 -9.60
CA ILE A 224 -27.77 -17.99 -8.88
C ILE A 224 -28.34 -16.99 -9.88
N PRO A 225 -29.43 -17.35 -10.57
CA PRO A 225 -30.02 -16.46 -11.57
C PRO A 225 -30.46 -15.12 -10.97
N GLY A 226 -30.09 -14.04 -11.68
CA GLY A 226 -30.46 -12.67 -11.29
C GLY A 226 -29.49 -12.01 -10.28
N VAL A 227 -28.34 -12.63 -9.99
CA VAL A 227 -27.28 -12.00 -9.22
C VAL A 227 -26.73 -10.78 -9.99
N VAL A 228 -26.49 -9.67 -9.28
CA VAL A 228 -25.88 -8.45 -9.83
C VAL A 228 -24.51 -8.24 -9.22
N LEU A 229 -23.52 -7.90 -10.06
CA LEU A 229 -22.20 -7.46 -9.63
C LEU A 229 -22.18 -5.93 -9.52
N HIS A 230 -22.11 -5.41 -8.30
CA HIS A 230 -21.87 -3.99 -8.05
C HIS A 230 -20.38 -3.71 -8.04
N VAL A 231 -19.92 -2.74 -8.85
CA VAL A 231 -18.53 -2.35 -8.99
C VAL A 231 -18.33 -0.96 -8.43
N ILE A 232 -17.52 -0.84 -7.37
CA ILE A 232 -17.19 0.43 -6.70
C ILE A 232 -15.70 0.70 -6.88
N GLY A 233 -15.36 1.92 -7.29
CA GLY A 233 -13.96 2.32 -7.35
C GLY A 233 -13.71 3.62 -8.11
N SER A 234 -12.50 4.14 -7.93
CA SER A 234 -12.04 5.35 -8.59
C SER A 234 -11.38 5.05 -9.94
N HIS A 235 -11.34 6.06 -10.83
CA HIS A 235 -10.61 6.00 -12.11
C HIS A 235 -11.11 4.89 -13.07
N ALA A 236 -12.41 4.58 -13.05
CA ALA A 236 -13.00 3.72 -14.05
C ALA A 236 -12.84 4.36 -15.45
N ASP A 237 -12.18 3.65 -16.36
CA ASP A 237 -12.03 4.05 -17.75
C ASP A 237 -13.21 3.57 -18.62
N ASP A 238 -13.16 3.90 -19.91
CA ASP A 238 -14.24 3.57 -20.83
C ASP A 238 -14.51 2.06 -20.92
N GLU A 239 -13.49 1.21 -20.74
CA GLU A 239 -13.63 -0.24 -20.78
C GLU A 239 -14.36 -0.77 -19.53
N VAL A 240 -14.01 -0.26 -18.36
CA VAL A 240 -14.73 -0.58 -17.12
C VAL A 240 -16.16 -0.05 -17.17
N LEU A 241 -16.36 1.19 -17.62
CA LEU A 241 -17.69 1.80 -17.74
C LEU A 241 -18.58 1.07 -18.77
N ALA A 242 -18.00 0.51 -19.82
CA ALA A 242 -18.73 -0.28 -20.81
C ALA A 242 -19.39 -1.54 -20.24
N LEU A 243 -18.94 -2.03 -19.08
CA LEU A 243 -19.56 -3.16 -18.38
C LEU A 243 -21.02 -2.88 -17.98
N ASN A 244 -21.41 -1.60 -17.81
CA ASN A 244 -22.81 -1.20 -17.59
C ASN A 244 -23.78 -1.57 -18.74
N ALA A 245 -23.26 -1.96 -19.90
CA ALA A 245 -24.11 -2.50 -20.97
C ALA A 245 -24.67 -3.90 -20.66
N ARG A 246 -24.12 -4.57 -19.63
CA ARG A 246 -24.60 -5.86 -19.15
C ARG A 246 -25.68 -5.65 -18.09
N PRO A 247 -26.78 -6.44 -18.08
CA PRO A 247 -27.84 -6.32 -17.10
C PRO A 247 -27.45 -6.84 -15.70
N ASP A 248 -26.39 -7.66 -15.62
CA ASP A 248 -25.86 -8.30 -14.42
C ASP A 248 -24.64 -7.56 -13.80
N VAL A 249 -24.28 -6.38 -14.33
CA VAL A 249 -23.18 -5.55 -13.81
C VAL A 249 -23.63 -4.11 -13.64
N ASP A 250 -23.31 -3.52 -12.50
CA ASP A 250 -23.63 -2.13 -12.15
C ASP A 250 -22.35 -1.41 -11.67
N VAL A 251 -21.78 -0.55 -12.53
CA VAL A 251 -20.56 0.22 -12.22
C VAL A 251 -20.96 1.56 -11.60
N LEU A 252 -20.87 1.64 -10.28
CA LEU A 252 -21.26 2.78 -9.46
C LEU A 252 -20.18 3.90 -9.40
N GLY A 253 -18.95 3.58 -9.80
CA GLY A 253 -17.83 4.52 -9.68
C GLY A 253 -17.38 4.73 -8.23
N PHE A 254 -16.79 5.90 -7.94
CA PHE A 254 -16.34 6.22 -6.58
C PHE A 254 -17.54 6.54 -5.66
N VAL A 255 -17.61 5.85 -4.55
CA VAL A 255 -18.60 6.09 -3.48
C VAL A 255 -17.87 6.63 -2.26
N SER A 256 -18.21 7.85 -1.82
CA SER A 256 -17.73 8.39 -0.54
C SER A 256 -18.53 7.79 0.62
N ILE A 257 -17.83 7.34 1.65
CA ILE A 257 -18.41 6.84 2.91
C ILE A 257 -18.47 7.98 3.90
#